data_0c9df640ee96f8bdbe37553dd060d9bb
#
_entry.id   0c9df640ee96f8bdbe37553dd060d9bb
#
_cell.length_a   1.000
_cell.length_b   1.000
_cell.length_c   1.000
_cell.angle_alpha   90.00
_cell.angle_beta   90.00
_cell.angle_gamma   90.00
#
_symmetry.space_group_name_H-M   'P 1'
#
loop_
_entity.id
_entity.type
_entity.pdbx_description
1 polymer ?
#
loop_
_entity_poly.entity_id
_entity_poly.type
_entity_poly.pdbx_seq_one_letter_code
_entity_poly.pdbx_strand_id
1 'polypeptide(L)'
;SNSYIAGTNGYSNGLVPMLRVFNDTARYIDQGGNKRNGSFAIYLEPWHSDIFEFLELKKNHGNELERARDLFYALWIPDLFMKRVKEDKMWSLMCPHECPHLSDHHSEEFETLYELYESQHKYRKQVKAREIWQAILTSQIETGTPYLLYKDACNSKSNQQNLGTIKSSNLCTEIIEYTSKDETAVCNLASISLKKFVKNKVFDNKFTVYSKEGCHECVEAKRLLGKKNLVYEELRIDDKQERLKLYQRIDVQEDVVVDSMPQIYYGDVYIGGLQSLQTYVTPSYDFEGLEMISGHLVRNLNHIIDYNYYPIPETRRSNLNHRPIGIGVQGLANVLFEMGYSFDSPEARTLNKDIFECIYYGSMKTSMTLAKERSVPMRELQGLYDILESRDPSIPQERDIALEIERYHEMLRPLKHELLREDYVGSYSSFKGSPLHQGKFQFDLWDNGTQKLSDRYDWMALRNEINLYGVRNSLLVAPMPTASTAQIL
;
A
#
# COMPACT_ATOMS: atom_id res chain seq x y z
N SER A 1 -30.74 -15.86 -4.07
CA SER A 1 -32.20 -16.03 -4.01
C SER A 1 -32.62 -17.46 -4.36
N ASN A 2 -33.82 -17.88 -3.90
CA ASN A 2 -34.45 -19.14 -4.25
C ASN A 2 -33.68 -20.43 -3.91
N SER A 3 -32.73 -20.40 -2.99
CA SER A 3 -32.16 -21.64 -2.42
C SER A 3 -33.16 -22.28 -1.48
N TYR A 4 -33.36 -23.60 -1.60
CA TYR A 4 -34.22 -24.35 -0.72
C TYR A 4 -33.67 -24.43 0.70
N ILE A 5 -34.53 -24.17 1.70
CA ILE A 5 -34.20 -24.21 3.13
C ILE A 5 -34.90 -25.42 3.75
N ALA A 6 -34.18 -26.53 3.94
CA ALA A 6 -34.74 -27.81 4.42
C ALA A 6 -35.46 -27.65 5.78
N GLY A 7 -34.94 -26.83 6.70
CA GLY A 7 -35.52 -26.68 8.04
C GLY A 7 -36.89 -25.99 8.07
N THR A 8 -37.23 -25.21 7.07
CA THR A 8 -38.50 -24.47 6.99
C THR A 8 -39.38 -24.91 5.84
N ASN A 9 -38.91 -25.83 5.00
CA ASN A 9 -39.51 -26.22 3.73
C ASN A 9 -39.87 -25.02 2.83
N GLY A 10 -39.01 -23.98 2.87
CA GLY A 10 -39.16 -22.73 2.15
C GLY A 10 -37.97 -22.41 1.26
N TYR A 11 -37.95 -21.20 0.73
CA TYR A 11 -36.87 -20.72 -0.13
C TYR A 11 -36.28 -19.40 0.39
N SER A 12 -35.00 -19.24 0.20
CA SER A 12 -34.28 -18.02 0.56
C SER A 12 -34.74 -16.81 -0.26
N ASN A 13 -34.99 -15.69 0.40
CA ASN A 13 -35.34 -14.42 -0.25
C ASN A 13 -34.15 -13.71 -0.93
N GLY A 14 -32.92 -14.24 -0.77
CA GLY A 14 -31.71 -13.71 -1.41
C GLY A 14 -31.01 -12.58 -0.65
N LEU A 15 -30.08 -11.90 -1.35
CA LEU A 15 -29.22 -10.88 -0.75
C LEU A 15 -29.96 -9.59 -0.36
N VAL A 16 -30.92 -9.13 -1.14
CA VAL A 16 -31.55 -7.81 -0.97
C VAL A 16 -32.18 -7.65 0.42
N PRO A 17 -33.10 -8.51 0.87
CA PRO A 17 -33.69 -8.36 2.21
C PRO A 17 -32.66 -8.48 3.34
N MET A 18 -31.64 -9.33 3.18
CA MET A 18 -30.56 -9.48 4.15
C MET A 18 -29.76 -8.17 4.25
N LEU A 19 -29.36 -7.58 3.13
CA LEU A 19 -28.54 -6.36 3.12
C LEU A 19 -29.31 -5.14 3.67
N ARG A 20 -30.63 -5.11 3.59
CA ARG A 20 -31.43 -4.05 4.25
C ARG A 20 -31.27 -4.05 5.77
N VAL A 21 -31.14 -5.20 6.39
CA VAL A 21 -30.85 -5.30 7.84
C VAL A 21 -29.52 -4.60 8.16
N PHE A 22 -28.48 -4.84 7.37
CA PHE A 22 -27.21 -4.16 7.53
C PHE A 22 -27.26 -2.67 7.22
N ASN A 23 -28.08 -2.25 6.25
CA ASN A 23 -28.31 -0.85 5.94
C ASN A 23 -28.90 -0.10 7.13
N ASP A 24 -29.92 -0.66 7.77
CA ASP A 24 -30.55 -0.03 8.94
C ASP A 24 -29.61 -0.09 10.16
N THR A 25 -28.83 -1.15 10.30
CA THR A 25 -27.77 -1.25 11.31
C THR A 25 -26.72 -0.16 11.13
N ALA A 26 -26.27 0.12 9.90
CA ALA A 26 -25.30 1.17 9.61
C ALA A 26 -25.82 2.57 10.03
N ARG A 27 -27.11 2.83 9.87
CA ARG A 27 -27.74 4.07 10.32
C ARG A 27 -27.82 4.20 11.84
N TYR A 28 -28.01 3.07 12.54
CA TYR A 28 -28.15 3.07 13.99
C TYR A 28 -26.80 3.15 14.71
N ILE A 29 -25.77 2.43 14.20
CA ILE A 29 -24.44 2.40 14.82
C ILE A 29 -23.69 3.69 14.51
N ASP A 30 -23.15 4.30 15.56
CA ASP A 30 -22.38 5.52 15.49
C ASP A 30 -20.94 5.31 16.01
N GLN A 31 -19.98 5.94 15.34
CA GLN A 31 -18.58 5.95 15.74
C GLN A 31 -18.24 7.32 16.36
N GLY A 32 -17.81 7.32 17.62
CA GLY A 32 -17.28 8.51 18.26
C GLY A 32 -18.30 9.58 18.63
N GLY A 33 -19.48 9.19 19.09
CA GLY A 33 -20.49 10.07 19.69
C GLY A 33 -21.08 11.07 18.69
N ASN A 34 -21.82 10.59 17.70
CA ASN A 34 -22.50 11.33 16.63
C ASN A 34 -21.57 12.06 15.63
N LYS A 35 -20.28 11.74 15.59
CA LYS A 35 -19.35 12.38 14.64
C LYS A 35 -19.20 11.61 13.33
N ARG A 36 -19.42 10.28 13.35
CA ARG A 36 -19.36 9.41 12.18
C ARG A 36 -20.38 8.31 12.29
N ASN A 37 -21.25 8.19 11.31
CA ASN A 37 -22.18 7.06 11.20
C ASN A 37 -21.40 5.77 10.94
N GLY A 38 -21.98 4.63 11.35
CA GLY A 38 -21.49 3.31 10.98
C GLY A 38 -21.47 3.13 9.47
N SER A 39 -20.50 2.39 8.95
CA SER A 39 -20.35 2.16 7.52
C SER A 39 -19.94 0.71 7.27
N PHE A 40 -20.59 0.07 6.29
CA PHE A 40 -20.28 -1.28 5.87
C PHE A 40 -19.97 -1.29 4.37
N ALA A 41 -18.91 -1.99 3.99
CA ALA A 41 -18.64 -2.38 2.62
C ALA A 41 -19.05 -3.83 2.40
N ILE A 42 -19.83 -4.07 1.38
CA ILE A 42 -20.30 -5.41 1.00
C ILE A 42 -19.58 -5.83 -0.27
N TYR A 43 -18.81 -6.89 -0.15
CA TYR A 43 -18.06 -7.49 -1.25
C TYR A 43 -18.83 -8.66 -1.85
N LEU A 44 -18.98 -8.70 -3.15
CA LEU A 44 -19.62 -9.79 -3.88
C LEU A 44 -18.78 -10.19 -5.10
N GLU A 45 -18.77 -11.48 -5.41
CA GLU A 45 -18.15 -11.97 -6.64
C GLU A 45 -19.16 -11.99 -7.80
N PRO A 46 -18.75 -11.68 -9.05
CA PRO A 46 -19.68 -11.53 -10.18
C PRO A 46 -20.36 -12.84 -10.63
N TRP A 47 -19.93 -13.99 -10.11
CA TRP A 47 -20.61 -15.28 -10.39
C TRP A 47 -21.85 -15.52 -9.53
N HIS A 48 -22.12 -14.69 -8.53
CA HIS A 48 -23.27 -14.86 -7.65
C HIS A 48 -24.58 -14.67 -8.41
N SER A 49 -25.58 -15.52 -8.12
CA SER A 49 -26.89 -15.50 -8.80
C SER A 49 -27.63 -14.17 -8.71
N ASP A 50 -27.43 -13.42 -7.63
CA ASP A 50 -28.14 -12.17 -7.35
C ASP A 50 -27.29 -10.93 -7.74
N ILE A 51 -26.37 -11.08 -8.69
CA ILE A 51 -25.43 -9.97 -9.06
C ILE A 51 -26.16 -8.76 -9.63
N PHE A 52 -27.19 -8.94 -10.44
CA PHE A 52 -27.94 -7.85 -11.03
C PHE A 52 -28.71 -7.06 -9.97
N GLU A 53 -29.38 -7.74 -9.07
CA GLU A 53 -30.09 -7.13 -7.94
C GLU A 53 -29.12 -6.38 -7.01
N PHE A 54 -27.92 -6.93 -6.79
CA PHE A 54 -26.87 -6.28 -6.03
C PHE A 54 -26.43 -4.95 -6.65
N LEU A 55 -26.29 -4.87 -7.97
CA LEU A 55 -25.93 -3.65 -8.69
C LEU A 55 -27.02 -2.56 -8.66
N GLU A 56 -28.27 -2.95 -8.35
CA GLU A 56 -29.42 -2.03 -8.24
C GLU A 56 -29.60 -1.41 -6.85
N LEU A 57 -28.93 -1.95 -5.80
CA LEU A 57 -29.18 -1.60 -4.40
C LEU A 57 -28.99 -0.11 -4.05
N LYS A 58 -28.11 0.60 -4.74
CA LYS A 58 -27.79 2.01 -4.48
C LYS A 58 -28.48 3.00 -5.42
N LYS A 59 -29.25 2.54 -6.39
CA LYS A 59 -29.93 3.42 -7.33
C LYS A 59 -30.93 4.34 -6.65
N ASN A 60 -31.05 5.58 -7.16
CA ASN A 60 -31.90 6.62 -6.61
C ASN A 60 -33.39 6.50 -7.03
N HIS A 61 -33.73 5.52 -7.85
CA HIS A 61 -35.08 5.31 -8.37
C HIS A 61 -35.47 3.83 -8.22
N GLY A 62 -36.72 3.51 -8.51
CA GLY A 62 -37.28 2.17 -8.42
C GLY A 62 -37.94 1.90 -7.05
N ASN A 63 -38.14 0.61 -6.76
CA ASN A 63 -38.82 0.18 -5.53
C ASN A 63 -37.88 0.32 -4.31
N GLU A 64 -38.27 1.14 -3.33
CA GLU A 64 -37.52 1.38 -2.08
C GLU A 64 -37.30 0.10 -1.25
N LEU A 65 -38.16 -0.89 -1.37
CA LEU A 65 -37.99 -2.16 -0.68
C LEU A 65 -36.83 -3.00 -1.24
N GLU A 66 -36.31 -2.62 -2.41
CA GLU A 66 -35.18 -3.25 -3.08
C GLU A 66 -33.91 -2.39 -3.00
N ARG A 67 -33.87 -1.42 -2.12
CA ARG A 67 -32.75 -0.49 -1.97
C ARG A 67 -32.10 -0.61 -0.59
N ALA A 68 -30.76 -0.38 -0.56
CA ALA A 68 -29.95 -0.30 0.65
C ALA A 68 -28.80 0.70 0.42
N ARG A 69 -29.15 2.00 0.39
CA ARG A 69 -28.27 3.07 -0.11
C ARG A 69 -27.17 3.51 0.85
N ASP A 70 -27.28 3.19 2.13
CA ASP A 70 -26.28 3.58 3.13
C ASP A 70 -25.09 2.61 3.19
N LEU A 71 -25.19 1.48 2.48
CA LEU A 71 -24.07 0.56 2.33
C LEU A 71 -23.15 0.98 1.18
N PHE A 72 -21.90 0.54 1.25
CA PHE A 72 -20.92 0.61 0.17
C PHE A 72 -20.80 -0.74 -0.51
N TYR A 73 -20.70 -0.75 -1.82
CA TYR A 73 -20.69 -1.96 -2.63
C TYR A 73 -19.38 -2.13 -3.36
N ALA A 74 -18.85 -3.35 -3.34
CA ALA A 74 -17.61 -3.71 -4.02
C ALA A 74 -17.77 -5.05 -4.73
N LEU A 75 -17.07 -5.22 -5.83
CA LEU A 75 -16.93 -6.50 -6.53
C LEU A 75 -15.53 -7.06 -6.32
N TRP A 76 -15.49 -8.35 -5.96
CA TRP A 76 -14.28 -9.13 -5.83
C TRP A 76 -14.15 -10.02 -7.06
N ILE A 77 -13.40 -9.52 -8.07
CA ILE A 77 -13.45 -9.98 -9.45
C ILE A 77 -12.36 -11.01 -9.72
N PRO A 78 -12.68 -12.26 -10.07
CA PRO A 78 -11.69 -13.22 -10.56
C PRO A 78 -11.26 -12.89 -11.99
N ASP A 79 -10.00 -13.17 -12.32
CA ASP A 79 -9.41 -12.90 -13.64
C ASP A 79 -10.18 -13.59 -14.77
N LEU A 80 -10.72 -14.79 -14.52
CA LEU A 80 -11.56 -15.51 -15.47
C LEU A 80 -12.77 -14.68 -15.95
N PHE A 81 -13.40 -13.88 -15.06
CA PHE A 81 -14.49 -13.00 -15.46
C PHE A 81 -14.02 -11.96 -16.48
N MET A 82 -12.90 -11.29 -16.20
CA MET A 82 -12.35 -10.26 -17.10
C MET A 82 -11.88 -10.86 -18.43
N LYS A 83 -11.33 -12.08 -18.41
CA LYS A 83 -10.97 -12.83 -19.61
C LYS A 83 -12.21 -13.10 -20.48
N ARG A 84 -13.32 -13.56 -19.86
CA ARG A 84 -14.59 -13.79 -20.57
C ARG A 84 -15.27 -12.51 -21.05
N VAL A 85 -15.14 -11.39 -20.33
CA VAL A 85 -15.56 -10.06 -20.79
C VAL A 85 -14.80 -9.65 -22.06
N LYS A 86 -13.48 -9.82 -22.06
CA LYS A 86 -12.63 -9.51 -23.23
C LYS A 86 -12.98 -10.36 -24.45
N GLU A 87 -13.22 -11.65 -24.24
CA GLU A 87 -13.50 -12.65 -25.26
C GLU A 87 -14.98 -12.74 -25.66
N ASP A 88 -15.86 -11.95 -25.04
CA ASP A 88 -17.33 -11.96 -25.21
C ASP A 88 -17.95 -13.35 -25.01
N LYS A 89 -17.48 -14.08 -23.99
CA LYS A 89 -17.95 -15.41 -23.63
C LYS A 89 -19.14 -15.38 -22.66
N MET A 90 -19.79 -16.53 -22.53
CA MET A 90 -20.85 -16.75 -21.54
C MET A 90 -20.28 -16.77 -20.13
N TRP A 91 -21.08 -16.33 -19.18
CA TRP A 91 -20.80 -16.34 -17.75
C TRP A 91 -21.96 -16.95 -17.00
N SER A 92 -21.67 -17.89 -16.12
CA SER A 92 -22.65 -18.66 -15.38
C SER A 92 -22.89 -18.06 -13.99
N LEU A 93 -24.13 -17.75 -13.70
CA LEU A 93 -24.58 -17.26 -12.40
C LEU A 93 -24.92 -18.44 -11.50
N MET A 94 -24.22 -18.57 -10.39
CA MET A 94 -24.27 -19.72 -9.49
C MET A 94 -24.75 -19.33 -8.10
N CYS A 95 -25.31 -20.32 -7.40
CA CYS A 95 -25.69 -20.18 -6.00
C CYS A 95 -24.58 -20.74 -5.10
N PRO A 96 -24.11 -20.03 -4.08
CA PRO A 96 -23.07 -20.51 -3.17
C PRO A 96 -23.42 -21.83 -2.45
N HIS A 97 -24.71 -22.08 -2.24
CA HIS A 97 -25.19 -23.34 -1.63
C HIS A 97 -25.05 -24.53 -2.57
N GLU A 98 -25.32 -24.33 -3.86
CA GLU A 98 -25.26 -25.38 -4.90
C GLU A 98 -23.87 -25.57 -5.47
N CYS A 99 -23.05 -24.49 -5.43
CA CYS A 99 -21.67 -24.44 -5.90
C CYS A 99 -20.76 -23.95 -4.76
N PRO A 100 -20.56 -24.79 -3.72
CA PRO A 100 -19.75 -24.40 -2.56
C PRO A 100 -18.28 -24.20 -2.95
N HIS A 101 -17.53 -23.52 -2.09
CA HIS A 101 -16.07 -23.30 -2.18
C HIS A 101 -15.56 -22.41 -3.31
N LEU A 102 -16.38 -21.86 -4.20
CA LEU A 102 -15.92 -20.91 -5.21
C LEU A 102 -15.25 -19.67 -4.58
N SER A 103 -15.75 -19.21 -3.44
CA SER A 103 -15.14 -18.10 -2.69
C SER A 103 -13.86 -18.48 -1.93
N ASP A 104 -13.58 -19.78 -1.76
CA ASP A 104 -12.44 -20.29 -1.02
C ASP A 104 -11.18 -20.44 -1.89
N HIS A 105 -11.34 -20.34 -3.22
CA HIS A 105 -10.27 -20.50 -4.20
C HIS A 105 -10.09 -19.24 -5.05
N HIS A 106 -8.91 -19.06 -5.60
CA HIS A 106 -8.56 -18.00 -6.55
C HIS A 106 -7.68 -18.57 -7.68
N SER A 107 -7.44 -17.77 -8.73
CA SER A 107 -6.60 -18.15 -9.87
C SER A 107 -7.00 -19.48 -10.50
N GLU A 108 -6.07 -20.36 -10.80
CA GLU A 108 -6.30 -21.62 -11.50
C GLU A 108 -7.26 -22.58 -10.74
N GLU A 109 -7.18 -22.60 -9.42
CA GLU A 109 -8.10 -23.44 -8.60
C GLU A 109 -9.55 -22.95 -8.73
N PHE A 110 -9.75 -21.63 -8.73
CA PHE A 110 -11.09 -21.07 -8.97
C PHE A 110 -11.57 -21.36 -10.38
N GLU A 111 -10.74 -21.14 -11.41
CA GLU A 111 -11.09 -21.42 -12.81
C GLU A 111 -11.52 -22.88 -12.98
N THR A 112 -10.72 -23.81 -12.47
CA THR A 112 -10.99 -25.26 -12.55
C THR A 112 -12.32 -25.61 -11.88
N LEU A 113 -12.58 -25.13 -10.67
CA LEU A 113 -13.81 -25.43 -9.94
C LEU A 113 -15.04 -24.79 -10.59
N TYR A 114 -14.90 -23.56 -11.07
CA TYR A 114 -15.96 -22.84 -11.75
C TYR A 114 -16.37 -23.55 -13.06
N GLU A 115 -15.42 -23.95 -13.90
CA GLU A 115 -15.67 -24.68 -15.15
C GLU A 115 -16.20 -26.08 -14.91
N LEU A 116 -15.79 -26.74 -13.81
CA LEU A 116 -16.40 -28.01 -13.38
C LEU A 116 -17.89 -27.85 -13.08
N TYR A 117 -18.27 -26.81 -12.33
CA TYR A 117 -19.71 -26.57 -12.06
C TYR A 117 -20.47 -26.18 -13.32
N GLU A 118 -19.87 -25.42 -14.23
CA GLU A 118 -20.47 -25.15 -15.56
C GLU A 118 -20.73 -26.43 -16.35
N SER A 119 -19.75 -27.33 -16.44
CA SER A 119 -19.90 -28.61 -17.17
C SER A 119 -20.96 -29.50 -16.57
N GLN A 120 -21.19 -29.39 -15.26
CA GLN A 120 -22.26 -30.09 -14.55
C GLN A 120 -23.62 -29.39 -14.63
N HIS A 121 -23.73 -28.27 -15.35
CA HIS A 121 -24.94 -27.45 -15.44
C HIS A 121 -25.47 -26.97 -14.07
N LYS A 122 -24.60 -26.77 -13.08
CA LYS A 122 -24.90 -26.26 -11.72
C LYS A 122 -25.00 -24.74 -11.67
N TYR A 123 -25.58 -24.13 -12.67
CA TYR A 123 -25.81 -22.68 -12.70
C TYR A 123 -27.32 -22.41 -12.80
N ARG A 124 -27.73 -21.24 -12.30
CA ARG A 124 -29.15 -20.82 -12.37
C ARG A 124 -29.46 -20.08 -13.66
N LYS A 125 -28.49 -19.36 -14.19
CA LYS A 125 -28.63 -18.58 -15.41
C LYS A 125 -27.24 -18.43 -16.07
N GLN A 126 -27.21 -18.40 -17.39
CA GLN A 126 -26.05 -17.97 -18.16
C GLN A 126 -26.39 -16.68 -18.91
N VAL A 127 -25.44 -15.75 -18.89
CA VAL A 127 -25.52 -14.47 -19.57
C VAL A 127 -24.18 -14.19 -20.25
N LYS A 128 -24.12 -13.23 -21.17
CA LYS A 128 -22.84 -12.74 -21.65
C LYS A 128 -22.09 -12.04 -20.53
N ALA A 129 -20.79 -12.32 -20.37
CA ALA A 129 -19.96 -11.61 -19.37
C ALA A 129 -19.97 -10.10 -19.60
N ARG A 130 -20.05 -9.65 -20.86
CA ARG A 130 -20.21 -8.23 -21.21
C ARG A 130 -21.53 -7.61 -20.76
N GLU A 131 -22.59 -8.39 -20.64
CA GLU A 131 -23.88 -7.91 -20.12
C GLU A 131 -23.75 -7.50 -18.64
N ILE A 132 -23.08 -8.34 -17.83
CA ILE A 132 -22.78 -7.99 -16.43
C ILE A 132 -21.82 -6.79 -16.37
N TRP A 133 -20.79 -6.77 -17.21
CA TRP A 133 -19.85 -5.66 -17.27
C TRP A 133 -20.52 -4.34 -17.60
N GLN A 134 -21.45 -4.34 -18.55
CA GLN A 134 -22.25 -3.15 -18.87
C GLN A 134 -23.15 -2.72 -17.71
N ALA A 135 -23.76 -3.66 -16.98
CA ALA A 135 -24.54 -3.36 -15.79
C ALA A 135 -23.67 -2.75 -14.68
N ILE A 136 -22.44 -3.23 -14.50
CA ILE A 136 -21.46 -2.67 -13.55
C ILE A 136 -21.14 -1.21 -13.93
N LEU A 137 -20.79 -0.94 -15.19
CA LEU A 137 -20.48 0.41 -15.66
C LEU A 137 -21.68 1.35 -15.50
N THR A 138 -22.88 0.89 -15.81
CA THR A 138 -24.12 1.67 -15.61
C THR A 138 -24.30 2.02 -14.14
N SER A 139 -24.15 1.05 -13.23
CA SER A 139 -24.24 1.29 -11.79
C SER A 139 -23.18 2.30 -11.33
N GLN A 140 -21.94 2.21 -11.82
CA GLN A 140 -20.88 3.16 -11.46
C GLN A 140 -21.16 4.58 -11.95
N ILE A 141 -21.72 4.76 -13.16
CA ILE A 141 -22.08 6.07 -13.68
C ILE A 141 -23.23 6.69 -12.84
N GLU A 142 -24.22 5.88 -12.47
CA GLU A 142 -25.39 6.36 -11.74
C GLU A 142 -25.11 6.60 -10.25
N THR A 143 -24.24 5.80 -9.61
CA THR A 143 -24.12 5.75 -8.15
C THR A 143 -22.70 5.91 -7.61
N GLY A 144 -21.67 5.85 -8.45
CA GLY A 144 -20.26 5.81 -8.04
C GLY A 144 -19.80 4.45 -7.49
N THR A 145 -20.69 3.44 -7.48
CA THR A 145 -20.39 2.09 -6.98
C THR A 145 -20.85 1.03 -8.00
N PRO A 146 -20.35 -0.19 -7.94
CA PRO A 146 -19.44 -0.80 -6.95
C PRO A 146 -17.97 -0.43 -7.16
N TYR A 147 -17.14 -0.59 -6.10
CA TYR A 147 -15.68 -0.62 -6.23
C TYR A 147 -15.29 -1.89 -6.98
N LEU A 148 -14.17 -1.84 -7.72
CA LEU A 148 -13.66 -3.00 -8.46
C LEU A 148 -12.30 -3.42 -7.90
N LEU A 149 -12.23 -4.61 -7.32
CA LEU A 149 -11.00 -5.21 -6.83
C LEU A 149 -10.81 -6.59 -7.50
N TYR A 150 -9.55 -6.90 -7.81
CA TYR A 150 -9.19 -8.09 -8.57
C TYR A 150 -8.72 -9.19 -7.62
N LYS A 151 -9.57 -10.19 -7.42
CA LYS A 151 -9.39 -11.29 -6.46
C LYS A 151 -8.05 -11.98 -6.60
N ASP A 152 -7.68 -12.35 -7.82
CA ASP A 152 -6.50 -13.16 -8.07
C ASP A 152 -5.22 -12.36 -7.83
N ALA A 153 -5.17 -11.11 -8.31
CA ALA A 153 -4.05 -10.21 -8.06
C ALA A 153 -3.91 -9.89 -6.56
N CYS A 154 -5.01 -9.63 -5.84
CA CYS A 154 -4.98 -9.39 -4.41
C CYS A 154 -4.41 -10.58 -3.63
N ASN A 155 -4.81 -11.79 -3.96
CA ASN A 155 -4.33 -13.00 -3.30
C ASN A 155 -2.88 -13.33 -3.67
N SER A 156 -2.54 -13.35 -4.95
CA SER A 156 -1.21 -13.74 -5.43
C SER A 156 -0.10 -12.76 -5.04
N LYS A 157 -0.45 -11.50 -4.73
CA LYS A 157 0.51 -10.44 -4.37
C LYS A 157 0.52 -10.07 -2.89
N SER A 158 -0.35 -10.67 -2.08
CA SER A 158 -0.35 -10.45 -0.64
C SER A 158 0.78 -11.21 0.05
N ASN A 159 1.43 -10.56 1.03
CA ASN A 159 2.37 -11.25 1.90
C ASN A 159 1.69 -12.20 2.91
N GLN A 160 0.35 -12.21 2.96
CA GLN A 160 -0.46 -13.12 3.78
C GLN A 160 -1.08 -14.27 2.96
N GLN A 161 -0.67 -14.49 1.71
CA GLN A 161 -1.22 -15.53 0.82
C GLN A 161 -1.05 -16.96 1.38
N ASN A 162 -0.09 -17.18 2.28
CA ASN A 162 0.15 -18.47 2.94
C ASN A 162 -0.87 -18.79 4.04
N LEU A 163 -1.75 -17.87 4.42
CA LEU A 163 -2.79 -18.09 5.42
C LEU A 163 -4.07 -18.69 4.85
N GLY A 164 -4.34 -18.44 3.59
CA GLY A 164 -5.54 -18.87 2.87
C GLY A 164 -6.05 -17.79 1.94
N THR A 165 -7.20 -18.03 1.33
CA THR A 165 -7.79 -17.09 0.36
C THR A 165 -8.36 -15.86 1.05
N ILE A 166 -7.88 -14.69 0.64
CA ILE A 166 -8.42 -13.39 1.04
C ILE A 166 -9.68 -13.12 0.21
N LYS A 167 -10.80 -12.84 0.89
CA LYS A 167 -12.15 -12.81 0.29
C LYS A 167 -12.72 -11.41 0.12
N SER A 168 -12.07 -10.41 0.69
CA SER A 168 -12.51 -9.01 0.64
C SER A 168 -11.36 -8.06 1.00
N SER A 169 -11.59 -6.77 0.83
CA SER A 169 -10.81 -5.69 1.40
C SER A 169 -11.64 -4.97 2.49
N ASN A 170 -11.13 -3.86 3.01
CA ASN A 170 -11.86 -3.01 3.97
C ASN A 170 -12.80 -2.02 3.27
N LEU A 171 -13.38 -1.09 4.03
CA LEU A 171 -14.30 -0.06 3.54
C LEU A 171 -13.67 0.84 2.46
N CYS A 172 -12.41 1.21 2.62
CA CYS A 172 -11.71 2.16 1.76
C CYS A 172 -10.82 1.50 0.70
N THR A 173 -10.78 0.18 0.64
CA THR A 173 -10.11 -0.66 -0.39
C THR A 173 -8.59 -0.71 -0.34
N GLU A 174 -7.93 -0.10 0.64
CA GLU A 174 -6.47 -0.08 0.77
C GLU A 174 -5.88 -1.30 1.49
N ILE A 175 -6.70 -2.11 2.17
CA ILE A 175 -6.26 -3.23 2.98
C ILE A 175 -6.56 -4.55 2.29
N ILE A 176 -5.53 -5.35 2.08
CA ILE A 176 -5.63 -6.75 1.59
C ILE A 176 -5.07 -7.65 2.69
N GLU A 177 -5.93 -8.07 3.59
CA GLU A 177 -5.59 -8.78 4.80
C GLU A 177 -6.47 -10.01 4.98
N TYR A 178 -5.88 -11.12 5.44
CA TYR A 178 -6.58 -12.37 5.67
C TYR A 178 -7.56 -12.25 6.82
N THR A 179 -8.74 -12.81 6.64
CA THR A 179 -9.77 -12.95 7.69
C THR A 179 -10.45 -14.32 7.57
N SER A 180 -10.83 -14.89 8.70
CA SER A 180 -11.53 -16.16 8.80
C SER A 180 -12.57 -16.13 9.91
N LYS A 181 -13.17 -17.28 10.21
CA LYS A 181 -14.06 -17.41 11.38
C LYS A 181 -13.33 -17.24 12.73
N ASP A 182 -12.03 -17.50 12.76
CA ASP A 182 -11.20 -17.51 13.96
C ASP A 182 -10.32 -16.26 14.10
N GLU A 183 -10.18 -15.50 13.02
CA GLU A 183 -9.34 -14.29 12.95
C GLU A 183 -10.03 -13.19 12.16
N THR A 184 -10.17 -12.02 12.75
CA THR A 184 -10.75 -10.84 12.10
C THR A 184 -9.67 -9.77 11.90
N ALA A 185 -9.44 -9.40 10.66
CA ALA A 185 -8.49 -8.37 10.28
C ALA A 185 -8.82 -7.00 10.89
N VAL A 186 -7.81 -6.28 11.35
CA VAL A 186 -7.93 -4.93 11.93
C VAL A 186 -6.80 -4.05 11.45
N CYS A 187 -7.13 -2.87 10.93
CA CYS A 187 -6.18 -1.89 10.43
C CYS A 187 -5.46 -1.14 11.55
N ASN A 188 -4.13 -1.00 11.43
CA ASN A 188 -3.29 -0.12 12.25
C ASN A 188 -2.60 0.86 11.30
N LEU A 189 -3.07 2.10 11.25
CA LEU A 189 -2.75 3.02 10.16
C LEU A 189 -2.01 4.26 10.65
N ALA A 190 -1.10 4.77 9.80
CA ALA A 190 -0.46 6.06 9.96
C ALA A 190 -0.27 6.72 8.58
N SER A 191 -0.21 8.05 8.55
CA SER A 191 -0.06 8.83 7.32
C SER A 191 1.10 9.83 7.43
N ILE A 192 1.96 9.86 6.41
CA ILE A 192 3.12 10.74 6.33
C ILE A 192 2.77 12.00 5.54
N SER A 193 3.05 13.17 6.10
CA SER A 193 2.94 14.45 5.39
C SER A 193 4.15 14.66 4.49
N LEU A 194 4.02 14.32 3.21
CA LEU A 194 5.11 14.32 2.23
C LEU A 194 5.70 15.70 1.99
N LYS A 195 4.90 16.74 2.09
CA LYS A 195 5.35 18.14 1.90
C LYS A 195 6.49 18.52 2.84
N LYS A 196 6.56 17.95 4.04
CA LYS A 196 7.60 18.25 5.04
C LYS A 196 9.01 17.87 4.59
N PHE A 197 9.13 17.02 3.58
CA PHE A 197 10.40 16.55 3.03
C PHE A 197 10.86 17.33 1.79
N VAL A 198 10.10 18.31 1.33
CA VAL A 198 10.57 19.25 0.29
C VAL A 198 11.49 20.25 0.92
N LYS A 199 12.76 20.26 0.49
CA LYS A 199 13.79 21.22 0.93
C LYS A 199 13.92 22.32 -0.11
N ASN A 200 13.32 23.47 0.16
CA ASN A 200 13.49 24.66 -0.66
C ASN A 200 14.92 25.20 -0.52
N LYS A 201 15.53 25.53 -1.64
CA LYS A 201 16.83 26.22 -1.63
C LYS A 201 16.60 27.70 -1.39
N VAL A 202 17.40 28.27 -0.50
CA VAL A 202 17.43 29.71 -0.27
C VAL A 202 18.51 30.33 -1.17
N PHE A 203 18.15 31.39 -1.88
CA PHE A 203 19.03 32.10 -2.77
C PHE A 203 19.19 33.52 -2.23
N ASP A 204 20.34 33.82 -1.64
CA ASP A 204 20.71 35.10 -1.01
C ASP A 204 21.56 35.99 -1.93
N ASN A 205 21.93 35.49 -3.09
CA ASN A 205 22.68 36.20 -4.11
C ASN A 205 21.86 36.35 -5.40
N LYS A 206 22.32 37.10 -6.37
CA LYS A 206 21.69 37.28 -7.67
C LYS A 206 22.22 36.28 -8.69
N PHE A 207 21.37 35.96 -9.68
CA PHE A 207 21.77 35.25 -10.88
C PHE A 207 22.27 36.23 -11.94
N THR A 208 23.32 35.88 -12.68
CA THR A 208 23.75 36.57 -13.87
C THR A 208 23.46 35.73 -15.08
N VAL A 209 22.62 36.23 -15.99
CA VAL A 209 22.20 35.53 -17.20
C VAL A 209 22.85 36.17 -18.41
N TYR A 210 23.85 35.52 -18.99
CA TYR A 210 24.39 35.90 -20.28
C TYR A 210 23.44 35.45 -21.37
N SER A 211 22.99 36.40 -22.20
CA SER A 211 21.96 36.17 -23.22
C SER A 211 22.33 36.73 -24.59
N LYS A 212 21.56 36.39 -25.60
CA LYS A 212 21.64 36.98 -26.96
C LYS A 212 20.25 37.24 -27.55
N GLU A 213 20.17 38.08 -28.60
CA GLU A 213 18.95 38.32 -29.33
C GLU A 213 18.41 37.05 -29.99
N GLY A 214 17.08 36.90 -30.01
CA GLY A 214 16.38 35.74 -30.60
C GLY A 214 16.61 34.39 -29.91
N CYS A 215 17.15 34.39 -28.71
CA CYS A 215 17.42 33.17 -27.95
C CYS A 215 16.19 32.75 -27.11
N HIS A 216 15.51 31.71 -27.56
CA HIS A 216 14.34 31.16 -26.86
C HIS A 216 14.68 30.66 -25.46
N GLU A 217 15.76 29.91 -25.30
CA GLU A 217 16.18 29.38 -24.00
C GLU A 217 16.55 30.49 -23.01
N CYS A 218 17.11 31.62 -23.52
CA CYS A 218 17.40 32.78 -22.68
C CYS A 218 16.12 33.42 -22.10
N VAL A 219 15.07 33.49 -22.94
CA VAL A 219 13.75 33.99 -22.51
C VAL A 219 13.17 33.06 -21.44
N GLU A 220 13.23 31.73 -21.66
CA GLU A 220 12.72 30.75 -20.69
C GLU A 220 13.51 30.77 -19.37
N ALA A 221 14.84 30.92 -19.41
CA ALA A 221 15.65 31.04 -18.20
C ALA A 221 15.23 32.25 -17.36
N LYS A 222 15.04 33.41 -17.98
CA LYS A 222 14.58 34.64 -17.30
C LYS A 222 13.14 34.47 -16.78
N ARG A 223 12.26 33.82 -17.56
CA ARG A 223 10.90 33.51 -17.12
C ARG A 223 10.87 32.60 -15.89
N LEU A 224 11.75 31.59 -15.86
CA LEU A 224 11.88 30.68 -14.72
C LEU A 224 12.34 31.43 -13.46
N LEU A 225 13.40 32.26 -13.56
CA LEU A 225 13.87 33.05 -12.43
C LEU A 225 12.79 34.02 -11.92
N GLY A 226 12.09 34.69 -12.84
CA GLY A 226 10.97 35.58 -12.48
C GLY A 226 9.80 34.85 -11.81
N LYS A 227 9.40 33.66 -12.30
CA LYS A 227 8.36 32.84 -11.67
C LYS A 227 8.70 32.42 -10.24
N LYS A 228 9.99 32.20 -9.97
CA LYS A 228 10.48 31.83 -8.64
C LYS A 228 10.81 33.04 -7.76
N ASN A 229 10.56 34.27 -8.23
CA ASN A 229 10.92 35.51 -7.57
C ASN A 229 12.42 35.62 -7.22
N LEU A 230 13.29 35.05 -8.08
CA LEU A 230 14.73 35.07 -7.90
C LEU A 230 15.31 36.30 -8.57
N VAL A 231 16.22 37.01 -7.85
CA VAL A 231 16.87 38.22 -8.34
C VAL A 231 17.87 37.83 -9.43
N TYR A 232 17.78 38.48 -10.57
CA TYR A 232 18.74 38.26 -11.64
C TYR A 232 19.07 39.57 -12.37
N GLU A 233 20.25 39.59 -13.00
CA GLU A 233 20.66 40.58 -13.99
C GLU A 233 20.90 39.93 -15.33
N GLU A 234 20.60 40.61 -16.41
CA GLU A 234 20.85 40.16 -17.77
C GLU A 234 22.05 40.88 -18.37
N LEU A 235 23.03 40.13 -18.86
CA LEU A 235 24.16 40.63 -19.65
C LEU A 235 24.02 40.13 -21.10
N ARG A 236 23.53 41.02 -21.95
CA ARG A 236 23.27 40.68 -23.34
C ARG A 236 24.53 40.81 -24.18
N ILE A 237 24.86 39.77 -24.96
CA ILE A 237 26.04 39.71 -25.84
C ILE A 237 25.57 39.30 -27.24
N ASP A 238 25.32 40.25 -28.10
CA ASP A 238 24.84 40.02 -29.49
C ASP A 238 25.98 39.83 -30.50
N ASP A 239 27.17 40.32 -30.21
CA ASP A 239 28.33 40.09 -31.04
C ASP A 239 28.85 38.65 -30.94
N LYS A 240 29.11 38.04 -32.09
CA LYS A 240 29.54 36.63 -32.18
C LYS A 240 30.94 36.41 -31.62
N GLN A 241 31.87 37.40 -31.84
CA GLN A 241 33.23 37.25 -31.35
C GLN A 241 33.34 37.43 -29.86
N GLU A 242 32.53 38.30 -29.27
CA GLU A 242 32.44 38.46 -27.84
C GLU A 242 31.86 37.22 -27.16
N ARG A 243 30.85 36.60 -27.76
CA ARG A 243 30.34 35.31 -27.26
C ARG A 243 31.40 34.20 -27.30
N LEU A 244 32.17 34.10 -28.39
CA LEU A 244 33.25 33.11 -28.46
C LEU A 244 34.31 33.33 -27.38
N LYS A 245 34.63 34.57 -27.07
CA LYS A 245 35.54 34.87 -25.92
C LYS A 245 34.94 34.48 -24.59
N LEU A 246 33.63 34.69 -24.40
CA LEU A 246 32.94 34.24 -23.19
C LEU A 246 32.99 32.71 -23.09
N TYR A 247 32.66 31.97 -24.14
CA TYR A 247 32.71 30.50 -24.15
C TYR A 247 34.12 29.99 -23.83
N GLN A 248 35.13 30.47 -24.51
CA GLN A 248 36.54 30.11 -24.25
C GLN A 248 36.95 30.36 -22.77
N ARG A 249 36.49 31.47 -22.21
CA ARG A 249 36.77 31.78 -20.79
C ARG A 249 36.09 30.78 -19.86
N ILE A 250 34.84 30.43 -20.14
CA ILE A 250 34.08 29.43 -19.35
C ILE A 250 34.71 28.03 -19.51
N ASP A 251 35.02 27.62 -20.74
CA ASP A 251 35.66 26.35 -21.03
C ASP A 251 36.95 26.15 -20.21
N VAL A 252 37.80 27.19 -20.14
CA VAL A 252 39.07 27.15 -19.41
C VAL A 252 38.87 27.20 -17.89
N GLN A 253 37.91 27.98 -17.42
CA GLN A 253 37.69 28.17 -15.97
C GLN A 253 36.94 27.02 -15.31
N GLU A 254 35.99 26.45 -16.03
CA GLU A 254 35.05 25.44 -15.50
C GLU A 254 35.31 24.03 -16.02
N ASP A 255 36.29 23.85 -16.90
CA ASP A 255 36.62 22.56 -17.57
C ASP A 255 35.39 21.90 -18.27
N VAL A 256 34.63 22.73 -18.97
CA VAL A 256 33.42 22.33 -19.72
C VAL A 256 33.44 22.87 -21.13
N VAL A 257 32.76 22.24 -22.08
CA VAL A 257 32.63 22.74 -23.45
C VAL A 257 31.33 23.52 -23.59
N VAL A 258 31.43 24.81 -23.94
CA VAL A 258 30.28 25.71 -24.06
C VAL A 258 30.18 26.24 -25.49
N ASP A 259 29.00 26.11 -26.10
CA ASP A 259 28.75 26.52 -27.50
C ASP A 259 27.41 27.27 -27.70
N SER A 260 26.63 27.43 -26.64
CA SER A 260 25.25 27.95 -26.71
C SER A 260 24.96 29.00 -25.62
N MET A 261 23.80 29.65 -25.72
CA MET A 261 23.24 30.58 -24.74
C MET A 261 21.87 30.03 -24.24
N PRO A 262 21.47 30.30 -23.00
CA PRO A 262 22.12 31.18 -22.01
C PRO A 262 23.31 30.51 -21.31
N GLN A 263 24.19 31.37 -20.74
CA GLN A 263 25.18 30.97 -19.74
C GLN A 263 24.85 31.68 -18.45
N ILE A 264 24.76 30.93 -17.33
CA ILE A 264 24.18 31.44 -16.09
C ILE A 264 25.12 31.19 -14.92
N TYR A 265 25.27 32.22 -14.09
CA TYR A 265 25.98 32.17 -12.82
C TYR A 265 25.06 32.50 -11.65
N TYR A 266 25.35 31.96 -10.48
CA TYR A 266 24.79 32.37 -9.20
C TYR A 266 25.92 32.92 -8.33
N GLY A 267 25.99 34.24 -8.16
CA GLY A 267 27.21 34.90 -7.66
C GLY A 267 28.40 34.54 -8.56
N ASP A 268 29.41 33.91 -7.96
CA ASP A 268 30.61 33.44 -8.68
C ASP A 268 30.54 31.99 -9.13
N VAL A 269 29.45 31.29 -8.83
CA VAL A 269 29.26 29.87 -9.18
C VAL A 269 28.66 29.73 -10.57
N TYR A 270 29.34 29.04 -11.47
CA TYR A 270 28.81 28.69 -12.79
C TYR A 270 27.73 27.63 -12.72
N ILE A 271 26.58 27.89 -13.31
CA ILE A 271 25.44 27.00 -13.33
C ILE A 271 25.31 26.25 -14.66
N GLY A 272 25.61 26.92 -15.76
CA GLY A 272 25.44 26.38 -17.12
C GLY A 272 24.27 27.01 -17.86
N GLY A 273 23.63 26.20 -18.73
CA GLY A 273 22.48 26.62 -19.53
C GLY A 273 21.14 26.52 -18.82
N LEU A 274 20.05 26.59 -19.61
CA LEU A 274 18.67 26.53 -19.11
C LEU A 274 18.38 25.23 -18.31
N GLN A 275 18.80 24.09 -18.81
CA GLN A 275 18.55 22.80 -18.15
C GLN A 275 19.25 22.70 -16.80
N SER A 276 20.50 23.17 -16.72
CA SER A 276 21.26 23.23 -15.45
C SER A 276 20.60 24.19 -14.47
N LEU A 277 20.14 25.37 -14.96
CA LEU A 277 19.38 26.30 -14.14
C LEU A 277 18.10 25.66 -13.58
N GLN A 278 17.34 24.97 -14.39
CA GLN A 278 16.12 24.27 -13.95
C GLN A 278 16.42 23.32 -12.80
N THR A 279 17.44 22.50 -12.94
CA THR A 279 17.90 21.59 -11.88
C THR A 279 18.40 22.35 -10.64
N TYR A 280 19.18 23.42 -10.85
CA TYR A 280 19.78 24.19 -9.76
C TYR A 280 18.74 24.88 -8.88
N VAL A 281 17.68 25.45 -9.45
CA VAL A 281 16.62 26.16 -8.71
C VAL A 281 15.44 25.28 -8.29
N THR A 282 15.46 24.02 -8.65
CA THR A 282 14.45 23.06 -8.20
C THR A 282 14.74 22.65 -6.76
N PRO A 283 13.71 22.60 -5.88
CA PRO A 283 13.86 22.07 -4.53
C PRO A 283 14.40 20.64 -4.54
N SER A 284 15.11 20.25 -3.51
CA SER A 284 15.49 18.86 -3.28
C SER A 284 14.46 18.14 -2.42
N TYR A 285 14.46 16.82 -2.47
CA TYR A 285 13.58 15.99 -1.64
C TYR A 285 14.40 15.23 -0.60
N ASP A 286 13.98 15.29 0.66
CA ASP A 286 14.70 14.68 1.80
C ASP A 286 14.31 13.21 1.97
N PHE A 287 14.94 12.34 1.19
CA PHE A 287 14.71 10.89 1.29
C PHE A 287 15.25 10.30 2.59
N GLU A 288 16.33 10.84 3.15
CA GLU A 288 16.89 10.36 4.42
C GLU A 288 15.92 10.61 5.58
N GLY A 289 15.37 11.82 5.67
CA GLY A 289 14.32 12.14 6.64
C GLY A 289 13.06 11.31 6.44
N LEU A 290 12.67 11.02 5.19
CA LEU A 290 11.51 10.17 4.88
C LEU A 290 11.73 8.71 5.29
N GLU A 291 12.91 8.13 5.03
CA GLU A 291 13.30 6.79 5.48
C GLU A 291 13.23 6.69 7.01
N MET A 292 13.83 7.66 7.71
CA MET A 292 13.85 7.72 9.16
C MET A 292 12.43 7.76 9.74
N ILE A 293 11.57 8.63 9.25
CA ILE A 293 10.19 8.75 9.77
C ILE A 293 9.35 7.49 9.46
N SER A 294 9.58 6.85 8.32
CA SER A 294 8.93 5.57 8.00
C SER A 294 9.29 4.50 9.03
N GLY A 295 10.55 4.42 9.42
CA GLY A 295 11.00 3.53 10.49
C GLY A 295 10.39 3.86 11.86
N HIS A 296 10.31 5.14 12.23
CA HIS A 296 9.65 5.56 13.49
C HIS A 296 8.18 5.14 13.53
N LEU A 297 7.45 5.27 12.41
CA LEU A 297 6.05 4.84 12.33
C LEU A 297 5.91 3.34 12.50
N VAL A 298 6.79 2.53 11.94
CA VAL A 298 6.79 1.08 12.17
C VAL A 298 6.90 0.76 13.66
N ARG A 299 7.83 1.39 14.39
CA ARG A 299 7.97 1.19 15.84
C ARG A 299 6.70 1.62 16.59
N ASN A 300 6.17 2.81 16.30
CA ASN A 300 4.97 3.32 16.95
C ASN A 300 3.73 2.43 16.70
N LEU A 301 3.51 1.99 15.46
CA LEU A 301 2.38 1.13 15.13
C LEU A 301 2.52 -0.27 15.76
N ASN A 302 3.73 -0.79 15.92
CA ASN A 302 3.95 -2.01 16.70
C ASN A 302 3.57 -1.85 18.17
N HIS A 303 3.88 -0.70 18.80
CA HIS A 303 3.41 -0.40 20.15
C HIS A 303 1.87 -0.30 20.22
N ILE A 304 1.24 0.32 19.22
CA ILE A 304 -0.23 0.37 19.14
C ILE A 304 -0.81 -1.04 19.09
N ILE A 305 -0.28 -1.95 18.28
CA ILE A 305 -0.74 -3.34 18.23
C ILE A 305 -0.67 -4.01 19.64
N ASP A 306 0.39 -3.74 20.39
CA ASP A 306 0.60 -4.36 21.70
C ASP A 306 -0.32 -3.78 22.80
N TYR A 307 -0.65 -2.49 22.73
CA TYR A 307 -1.42 -1.78 23.75
C TYR A 307 -2.89 -1.50 23.41
N ASN A 308 -3.31 -1.77 22.17
CA ASN A 308 -4.66 -1.46 21.72
C ASN A 308 -5.72 -2.30 22.45
N TYR A 309 -6.91 -1.71 22.59
CA TYR A 309 -8.09 -2.45 23.02
C TYR A 309 -8.70 -3.22 21.85
N TYR A 310 -8.90 -4.50 22.03
CA TYR A 310 -9.52 -5.38 21.06
C TYR A 310 -10.91 -5.79 21.53
N PRO A 311 -11.98 -5.45 20.80
CA PRO A 311 -13.36 -5.67 21.24
C PRO A 311 -13.74 -7.17 21.29
N ILE A 312 -13.11 -7.99 20.46
CA ILE A 312 -13.34 -9.45 20.39
C ILE A 312 -12.01 -10.20 20.28
N PRO A 313 -11.95 -11.46 20.75
CA PRO A 313 -10.71 -12.26 20.73
C PRO A 313 -10.13 -12.47 19.32
N GLU A 314 -10.98 -12.59 18.31
CA GLU A 314 -10.59 -12.84 16.91
C GLU A 314 -9.77 -11.66 16.34
N THR A 315 -10.12 -10.42 16.67
CA THR A 315 -9.37 -9.23 16.26
C THR A 315 -8.00 -9.18 16.93
N ARG A 316 -7.95 -9.49 18.22
CA ARG A 316 -6.71 -9.57 18.97
C ARG A 316 -5.79 -10.65 18.42
N ARG A 317 -6.34 -11.82 18.10
CA ARG A 317 -5.58 -12.95 17.54
C ARG A 317 -4.96 -12.57 16.21
N SER A 318 -5.73 -12.03 15.26
CA SER A 318 -5.24 -11.57 13.96
C SER A 318 -4.08 -10.57 14.12
N ASN A 319 -4.29 -9.49 14.88
CA ASN A 319 -3.28 -8.46 15.04
C ASN A 319 -2.00 -8.94 15.73
N LEU A 320 -2.10 -9.74 16.75
CA LEU A 320 -0.91 -10.24 17.46
C LEU A 320 -0.14 -11.29 16.65
N ASN A 321 -0.85 -12.14 15.89
CA ASN A 321 -0.22 -13.17 15.08
C ASN A 321 0.46 -12.58 13.84
N HIS A 322 -0.19 -11.65 13.14
CA HIS A 322 0.26 -11.19 11.82
C HIS A 322 0.88 -9.79 11.85
N ARG A 323 0.60 -9.00 12.88
CA ARG A 323 1.12 -7.64 13.11
C ARG A 323 1.04 -6.73 11.88
N PRO A 324 -0.11 -6.65 11.23
CA PRO A 324 -0.29 -5.82 10.03
C PRO A 324 -0.27 -4.34 10.42
N ILE A 325 0.43 -3.54 9.64
CA ILE A 325 0.39 -2.08 9.71
C ILE A 325 0.19 -1.51 8.30
N GLY A 326 -0.33 -0.30 8.22
CA GLY A 326 -0.53 0.41 6.97
C GLY A 326 -0.01 1.84 7.07
N ILE A 327 1.13 2.10 6.44
CA ILE A 327 1.70 3.45 6.32
C ILE A 327 1.26 4.02 4.97
N GLY A 328 0.52 5.12 5.02
CA GLY A 328 0.09 5.89 3.86
C GLY A 328 0.72 7.28 3.84
N VAL A 329 0.23 8.10 2.93
CA VAL A 329 0.77 9.43 2.67
C VAL A 329 -0.32 10.47 2.50
N GLN A 330 0.03 11.74 2.71
CA GLN A 330 -0.81 12.89 2.36
C GLN A 330 0.06 13.99 1.77
N GLY A 331 -0.55 14.84 0.94
CA GLY A 331 0.11 16.00 0.36
C GLY A 331 1.04 15.71 -0.82
N LEU A 332 0.86 14.59 -1.55
CA LEU A 332 1.64 14.32 -2.78
C LEU A 332 1.45 15.43 -3.82
N ALA A 333 0.22 15.91 -4.02
CA ALA A 333 -0.04 17.03 -4.92
C ALA A 333 0.71 18.30 -4.51
N ASN A 334 0.80 18.58 -3.20
CA ASN A 334 1.57 19.71 -2.67
C ASN A 334 3.08 19.56 -2.97
N VAL A 335 3.61 18.33 -2.86
CA VAL A 335 5.00 18.04 -3.23
C VAL A 335 5.24 18.37 -4.70
N LEU A 336 4.41 17.85 -5.60
CA LEU A 336 4.54 18.10 -7.03
C LEU A 336 4.42 19.59 -7.36
N PHE A 337 3.53 20.29 -6.68
CA PHE A 337 3.36 21.74 -6.82
C PHE A 337 4.64 22.51 -6.44
N GLU A 338 5.25 22.18 -5.30
CA GLU A 338 6.48 22.83 -4.84
C GLU A 338 7.71 22.47 -5.67
N MET A 339 7.77 21.21 -6.13
CA MET A 339 8.81 20.75 -7.06
C MET A 339 8.65 21.35 -8.47
N GLY A 340 7.47 21.89 -8.81
CA GLY A 340 7.18 22.46 -10.12
C GLY A 340 6.92 21.40 -11.19
N TYR A 341 6.45 20.20 -10.79
CA TYR A 341 6.16 19.09 -11.70
C TYR A 341 4.67 19.01 -12.04
N SER A 342 4.34 18.81 -13.32
CA SER A 342 2.98 18.43 -13.71
C SER A 342 2.66 17.02 -13.20
N PHE A 343 1.40 16.77 -12.84
CA PHE A 343 0.98 15.49 -12.28
C PHE A 343 1.27 14.29 -13.19
N ASP A 344 1.17 14.49 -14.49
CA ASP A 344 1.41 13.48 -15.55
C ASP A 344 2.84 13.47 -16.11
N SER A 345 3.72 14.33 -15.59
CA SER A 345 5.10 14.44 -16.08
C SER A 345 5.96 13.21 -15.73
N PRO A 346 7.01 12.93 -16.51
CA PRO A 346 7.99 11.88 -16.18
C PRO A 346 8.67 12.11 -14.81
N GLU A 347 8.96 13.37 -14.47
CA GLU A 347 9.57 13.76 -13.20
C GLU A 347 8.66 13.44 -12.02
N ALA A 348 7.36 13.73 -12.15
CA ALA A 348 6.37 13.40 -11.11
C ALA A 348 6.26 11.88 -10.92
N ARG A 349 6.28 11.10 -11.99
CA ARG A 349 6.26 9.63 -11.92
C ARG A 349 7.51 9.07 -11.25
N THR A 350 8.69 9.61 -11.58
CA THR A 350 9.95 9.21 -10.96
C THR A 350 9.96 9.54 -9.47
N LEU A 351 9.60 10.77 -9.11
CA LEU A 351 9.55 11.20 -7.71
C LEU A 351 8.56 10.38 -6.89
N ASN A 352 7.36 10.12 -7.44
CA ASN A 352 6.35 9.27 -6.79
C ASN A 352 6.90 7.86 -6.53
N LYS A 353 7.55 7.26 -7.52
CA LYS A 353 8.17 5.94 -7.38
C LYS A 353 9.24 5.96 -6.28
N ASP A 354 10.14 6.95 -6.31
CA ASP A 354 11.23 7.08 -5.34
C ASP A 354 10.71 7.30 -3.92
N ILE A 355 9.62 8.07 -3.74
CA ILE A 355 8.95 8.27 -2.44
C ILE A 355 8.45 6.95 -1.88
N PHE A 356 7.70 6.17 -2.68
CA PHE A 356 7.14 4.90 -2.19
C PHE A 356 8.20 3.83 -2.02
N GLU A 357 9.25 3.81 -2.84
CA GLU A 357 10.41 2.96 -2.63
C GLU A 357 11.09 3.27 -1.29
N CYS A 358 11.28 4.56 -0.98
CA CYS A 358 11.86 5.02 0.28
C CYS A 358 11.04 4.58 1.49
N ILE A 359 9.72 4.82 1.45
CA ILE A 359 8.82 4.43 2.54
C ILE A 359 8.84 2.92 2.75
N TYR A 360 8.78 2.15 1.67
CA TYR A 360 8.80 0.69 1.74
C TYR A 360 10.13 0.16 2.28
N TYR A 361 11.27 0.70 1.81
CA TYR A 361 12.59 0.33 2.30
C TYR A 361 12.77 0.64 3.79
N GLY A 362 12.50 1.87 4.21
CA GLY A 362 12.64 2.29 5.61
C GLY A 362 11.74 1.50 6.55
N SER A 363 10.51 1.20 6.10
CA SER A 363 9.56 0.38 6.85
C SER A 363 10.02 -1.07 6.95
N MET A 364 10.47 -1.67 5.85
CA MET A 364 10.94 -3.05 5.80
C MET A 364 12.21 -3.26 6.63
N LYS A 365 13.18 -2.35 6.50
CA LYS A 365 14.42 -2.33 7.27
C LYS A 365 14.15 -2.26 8.78
N THR A 366 13.22 -1.40 9.19
CA THR A 366 12.88 -1.29 10.61
C THR A 366 12.10 -2.50 11.11
N SER A 367 11.19 -3.05 10.31
CA SER A 367 10.46 -4.28 10.66
C SER A 367 11.41 -5.47 10.80
N MET A 368 12.42 -5.58 9.94
CA MET A 368 13.51 -6.57 10.06
C MET A 368 14.33 -6.31 11.34
N THR A 369 14.72 -5.08 11.60
CA THR A 369 15.48 -4.70 12.80
C THR A 369 14.74 -5.08 14.09
N LEU A 370 13.43 -4.84 14.14
CA LEU A 370 12.59 -5.24 15.28
C LEU A 370 12.54 -6.77 15.46
N ALA A 371 12.48 -7.52 14.37
CA ALA A 371 12.55 -8.97 14.44
C ALA A 371 13.92 -9.45 14.94
N LYS A 372 15.01 -8.83 14.48
CA LYS A 372 16.38 -9.10 14.93
C LYS A 372 16.57 -8.76 16.42
N GLU A 373 16.18 -7.56 16.84
CA GLU A 373 16.25 -7.09 18.24
C GLU A 373 15.51 -8.05 19.18
N ARG A 374 14.36 -8.57 18.72
CA ARG A 374 13.54 -9.49 19.49
C ARG A 374 14.08 -10.93 19.51
N SER A 375 14.76 -11.38 18.46
CA SER A 375 15.23 -12.77 18.33
C SER A 375 16.36 -13.12 19.28
N VAL A 376 17.20 -12.16 19.67
CA VAL A 376 18.34 -12.38 20.55
C VAL A 376 17.89 -12.80 21.95
N PRO A 377 17.10 -11.99 22.70
CA PRO A 377 16.66 -12.37 24.03
C PRO A 377 15.75 -13.60 24.04
N MET A 378 15.04 -13.89 22.95
CA MET A 378 14.23 -15.10 22.86
C MET A 378 15.08 -16.36 22.73
N ARG A 379 16.17 -16.32 21.96
CA ARG A 379 17.12 -17.43 21.86
C ARG A 379 17.85 -17.67 23.19
N GLU A 380 18.20 -16.60 23.90
CA GLU A 380 18.80 -16.68 25.24
C GLU A 380 17.83 -17.32 26.21
N LEU A 381 16.57 -16.91 26.24
CA LEU A 381 15.53 -17.53 27.06
C LEU A 381 15.32 -19.01 26.72
N GLN A 382 15.29 -19.37 25.43
CA GLN A 382 15.21 -20.78 25.03
C GLN A 382 16.42 -21.58 25.56
N GLY A 383 17.64 -21.04 25.44
CA GLY A 383 18.83 -21.67 25.97
C GLY A 383 18.74 -21.94 27.48
N LEU A 384 18.16 -21.01 28.26
CA LEU A 384 17.95 -21.21 29.69
C LEU A 384 16.93 -22.32 29.96
N TYR A 385 15.84 -22.42 29.18
CA TYR A 385 14.89 -23.53 29.33
C TYR A 385 15.53 -24.88 28.96
N ASP A 386 16.32 -24.94 27.89
CA ASP A 386 17.00 -26.17 27.49
C ASP A 386 18.00 -26.64 28.54
N ILE A 387 18.65 -25.72 29.26
CA ILE A 387 19.52 -26.01 30.40
C ILE A 387 18.69 -26.61 31.55
N LEU A 388 17.57 -26.01 31.94
CA LEU A 388 16.69 -26.53 32.98
C LEU A 388 16.13 -27.92 32.67
N GLU A 389 15.78 -28.16 31.40
CA GLU A 389 15.27 -29.45 30.92
C GLU A 389 16.35 -30.54 30.92
N SER A 390 17.62 -30.18 30.65
CA SER A 390 18.74 -31.14 30.60
C SER A 390 19.13 -31.77 31.92
N ARG A 391 18.75 -31.16 33.04
CA ARG A 391 19.08 -31.59 34.42
C ARG A 391 20.57 -31.88 34.61
N ASP A 392 21.45 -31.14 33.99
CA ASP A 392 22.90 -31.32 34.12
C ASP A 392 23.39 -30.72 35.47
N PRO A 393 23.91 -31.53 36.40
CA PRO A 393 24.34 -31.07 37.72
C PRO A 393 25.57 -30.13 37.70
N SER A 394 26.20 -29.93 36.55
CA SER A 394 27.36 -29.02 36.39
C SER A 394 26.94 -27.55 36.14
N ILE A 395 25.65 -27.27 36.03
CA ILE A 395 25.10 -25.96 35.65
C ILE A 395 24.67 -25.14 36.88
N PRO A 396 24.68 -23.77 36.85
CA PRO A 396 24.31 -22.90 37.96
C PRO A 396 22.97 -23.26 38.60
N GLN A 397 22.85 -22.96 39.92
CA GLN A 397 21.68 -23.35 40.70
C GLN A 397 20.37 -22.92 40.04
N GLU A 398 19.35 -23.79 40.06
CA GLU A 398 18.01 -23.58 39.46
C GLU A 398 17.39 -22.21 39.82
N ARG A 399 17.73 -21.66 40.98
CA ARG A 399 17.28 -20.35 41.46
C ARG A 399 17.79 -19.19 40.60
N ASP A 400 19.04 -19.26 40.15
CA ASP A 400 19.65 -18.18 39.36
C ASP A 400 19.11 -18.19 37.91
N ILE A 401 18.90 -19.38 37.36
CA ILE A 401 18.26 -19.56 36.04
C ILE A 401 16.79 -19.10 36.10
N ALA A 402 16.05 -19.42 37.16
CA ALA A 402 14.66 -18.98 37.32
C ALA A 402 14.52 -17.45 37.37
N LEU A 403 15.44 -16.76 38.07
CA LEU A 403 15.47 -15.30 38.13
C LEU A 403 15.80 -14.68 36.74
N GLU A 404 16.68 -15.30 35.99
CA GLU A 404 17.04 -14.85 34.65
C GLU A 404 15.92 -15.08 33.64
N ILE A 405 15.22 -16.21 33.74
CA ILE A 405 13.99 -16.48 32.96
C ILE A 405 12.92 -15.42 33.28
N GLU A 406 12.70 -15.07 34.53
CA GLU A 406 11.72 -14.06 34.94
C GLU A 406 12.07 -12.69 34.32
N ARG A 407 13.36 -12.30 34.35
CA ARG A 407 13.88 -11.08 33.70
C ARG A 407 13.61 -11.06 32.21
N TYR A 408 13.84 -12.17 31.49
CA TYR A 408 13.55 -12.24 30.05
C TYR A 408 12.04 -12.24 29.78
N HIS A 409 11.22 -12.86 30.62
CA HIS A 409 9.77 -12.79 30.51
C HIS A 409 9.23 -11.37 30.65
N GLU A 410 9.77 -10.56 31.56
CA GLU A 410 9.40 -9.16 31.68
C GLU A 410 9.77 -8.36 30.42
N MET A 411 10.96 -8.60 29.90
CA MET A 411 11.45 -7.96 28.68
C MET A 411 10.64 -8.31 27.43
N LEU A 412 10.10 -9.52 27.36
CA LEU A 412 9.46 -10.10 26.18
C LEU A 412 7.93 -10.15 26.25
N ARG A 413 7.30 -9.49 27.22
CA ARG A 413 5.83 -9.44 27.34
C ARG A 413 5.16 -9.11 26.00
N PRO A 414 4.17 -9.86 25.53
CA PRO A 414 3.55 -11.10 26.00
C PRO A 414 3.92 -12.28 25.07
N LEU A 415 4.88 -13.10 25.46
CA LEU A 415 5.24 -14.31 24.71
C LEU A 415 4.63 -15.55 25.33
N LYS A 416 4.03 -16.37 24.49
CA LYS A 416 3.69 -17.75 24.85
C LYS A 416 4.93 -18.63 24.68
N HIS A 417 5.15 -19.56 25.60
CA HIS A 417 6.23 -20.55 25.58
C HIS A 417 6.32 -21.34 24.26
N GLU A 418 5.21 -21.56 23.57
CA GLU A 418 5.11 -22.29 22.31
C GLU A 418 5.87 -21.65 21.15
N LEU A 419 6.12 -20.33 21.20
CA LEU A 419 6.80 -19.59 20.12
C LEU A 419 8.33 -19.62 20.23
N LEU A 420 8.90 -20.05 21.34
CA LEU A 420 10.34 -20.02 21.58
C LEU A 420 11.11 -21.09 20.80
N ARG A 421 10.43 -22.15 20.35
CA ARG A 421 11.03 -23.29 19.64
C ARG A 421 10.97 -23.20 18.13
N GLU A 422 10.47 -22.09 17.59
CA GLU A 422 10.32 -21.93 16.15
C GLU A 422 11.46 -21.13 15.53
N ASP A 423 11.75 -21.43 14.25
CA ASP A 423 12.56 -20.56 13.42
C ASP A 423 11.92 -19.17 13.33
N TYR A 424 12.73 -18.11 13.21
CA TYR A 424 12.26 -16.73 13.10
C TYR A 424 11.47 -16.21 14.32
N VAL A 425 11.86 -16.59 15.50
CA VAL A 425 11.19 -16.26 16.79
C VAL A 425 10.90 -14.76 17.01
N GLY A 426 11.61 -13.86 16.37
CA GLY A 426 11.37 -12.41 16.44
C GLY A 426 10.32 -11.90 15.46
N SER A 427 9.94 -12.69 14.46
CA SER A 427 9.02 -12.31 13.38
C SER A 427 7.56 -12.32 13.84
N TYR A 428 6.67 -11.95 12.92
CA TYR A 428 5.25 -12.25 13.07
C TYR A 428 5.01 -13.76 12.89
N SER A 429 3.98 -14.31 13.57
CA SER A 429 3.82 -15.78 13.71
C SER A 429 3.64 -16.53 12.38
N SER A 430 3.06 -15.89 11.37
CA SER A 430 2.82 -16.50 10.05
C SER A 430 3.88 -16.14 8.99
N PHE A 431 5.07 -15.74 9.41
CA PHE A 431 6.16 -15.38 8.49
C PHE A 431 6.59 -16.56 7.61
N LYS A 432 6.70 -17.76 8.20
CA LYS A 432 7.13 -18.97 7.49
C LYS A 432 6.12 -19.33 6.39
N GLY A 433 6.62 -19.51 5.17
CA GLY A 433 5.80 -19.77 3.98
C GLY A 433 5.31 -18.51 3.24
N SER A 434 5.45 -17.32 3.83
CA SER A 434 5.11 -16.06 3.16
C SER A 434 6.03 -15.73 1.99
N PRO A 435 5.67 -14.83 1.07
CA PRO A 435 6.56 -14.30 0.05
C PRO A 435 7.87 -13.74 0.60
N LEU A 436 7.83 -13.01 1.71
CA LEU A 436 9.04 -12.48 2.35
C LEU A 436 9.94 -13.58 2.89
N HIS A 437 9.39 -14.68 3.43
CA HIS A 437 10.18 -15.86 3.79
C HIS A 437 10.84 -16.51 2.57
N GLN A 438 10.22 -16.43 1.39
CA GLN A 438 10.79 -16.88 0.12
C GLN A 438 11.79 -15.87 -0.48
N GLY A 439 12.11 -14.80 0.21
CA GLY A 439 12.98 -13.72 -0.26
C GLY A 439 12.35 -12.82 -1.32
N LYS A 440 11.02 -12.77 -1.43
CA LYS A 440 10.30 -11.95 -2.40
C LYS A 440 9.74 -10.70 -1.72
N PHE A 441 10.16 -9.54 -2.19
CA PHE A 441 9.55 -8.25 -1.85
C PHE A 441 8.28 -8.00 -2.68
N GLN A 442 7.52 -6.96 -2.32
CA GLN A 442 6.29 -6.62 -3.03
C GLN A 442 6.53 -6.34 -4.52
N PHE A 443 7.62 -5.66 -4.88
CA PHE A 443 7.96 -5.37 -6.26
C PHE A 443 8.39 -6.63 -7.07
N ASP A 444 8.86 -7.69 -6.42
CA ASP A 444 9.16 -8.98 -7.08
C ASP A 444 7.88 -9.74 -7.48
N LEU A 445 6.74 -9.39 -6.88
CA LEU A 445 5.42 -9.99 -7.16
C LEU A 445 4.67 -9.26 -8.28
N TRP A 446 5.22 -8.15 -8.81
CA TRP A 446 4.66 -7.37 -9.90
C TRP A 446 5.53 -7.51 -11.15
N ASP A 447 4.90 -7.62 -12.32
CA ASP A 447 5.55 -7.64 -13.62
C ASP A 447 6.78 -8.56 -13.72
N ASN A 448 6.75 -9.71 -13.06
CA ASN A 448 7.85 -10.68 -12.98
C ASN A 448 9.19 -10.08 -12.49
N GLY A 449 9.14 -9.09 -11.61
CA GLY A 449 10.32 -8.46 -11.04
C GLY A 449 11.08 -7.52 -12.00
N THR A 450 10.44 -7.05 -13.06
CA THR A 450 11.07 -6.15 -14.06
C THR A 450 11.10 -4.68 -13.62
N GLN A 451 10.56 -4.32 -12.47
CA GLN A 451 10.56 -2.94 -12.00
C GLN A 451 11.98 -2.46 -11.71
N LYS A 452 12.38 -1.37 -12.38
CA LYS A 452 13.66 -0.72 -12.13
C LYS A 452 13.56 0.09 -10.82
N LEU A 453 14.29 -0.33 -9.79
CA LEU A 453 14.45 0.38 -8.53
C LEU A 453 15.51 1.49 -8.66
N SER A 454 15.56 2.40 -7.69
CA SER A 454 16.64 3.37 -7.58
C SER A 454 17.91 2.71 -7.06
N ASP A 455 19.06 3.31 -7.35
CA ASP A 455 20.36 2.86 -6.80
C ASP A 455 20.59 3.37 -5.36
N ARG A 456 19.53 3.88 -4.71
CA ARG A 456 19.61 4.55 -3.40
C ARG A 456 19.71 3.57 -2.25
N TYR A 457 19.20 2.34 -2.42
CA TYR A 457 19.05 1.35 -1.35
C TYR A 457 19.67 0.00 -1.69
N ASP A 458 20.32 -0.61 -0.70
CA ASP A 458 20.85 -1.97 -0.81
C ASP A 458 19.77 -3.01 -0.46
N TRP A 459 18.91 -3.31 -1.42
CA TRP A 459 17.87 -4.31 -1.30
C TRP A 459 18.41 -5.73 -1.14
N MET A 460 19.62 -6.00 -1.65
CA MET A 460 20.25 -7.32 -1.51
C MET A 460 20.69 -7.58 -0.08
N ALA A 461 21.37 -6.62 0.54
CA ALA A 461 21.74 -6.70 1.94
C ALA A 461 20.52 -6.86 2.85
N LEU A 462 19.46 -6.07 2.60
CA LEU A 462 18.21 -6.19 3.36
C LEU A 462 17.54 -7.56 3.20
N ARG A 463 17.52 -8.12 1.99
CA ARG A 463 17.01 -9.48 1.73
C ARG A 463 17.77 -10.55 2.53
N ASN A 464 19.08 -10.45 2.57
CA ASN A 464 19.91 -11.37 3.35
C ASN A 464 19.62 -11.29 4.85
N GLU A 465 19.47 -10.10 5.40
CA GLU A 465 19.08 -9.91 6.81
C GLU A 465 17.67 -10.46 7.10
N ILE A 466 16.72 -10.28 6.20
CA ILE A 466 15.36 -10.83 6.33
C ILE A 466 15.39 -12.37 6.30
N ASN A 467 16.21 -12.96 5.47
CA ASN A 467 16.37 -14.43 5.42
C ASN A 467 16.92 -15.00 6.72
N LEU A 468 17.67 -14.20 7.50
CA LEU A 468 18.24 -14.62 8.80
C LEU A 468 17.29 -14.38 9.98
N TYR A 469 16.58 -13.26 10.00
CA TYR A 469 15.84 -12.80 11.17
C TYR A 469 14.33 -12.69 10.94
N GLY A 470 13.87 -12.73 9.67
CA GLY A 470 12.51 -12.42 9.28
C GLY A 470 12.16 -10.94 9.45
N VAL A 471 10.87 -10.64 9.51
CA VAL A 471 10.34 -9.28 9.75
C VAL A 471 9.25 -9.30 10.81
N ARG A 472 9.08 -8.20 11.53
CA ARG A 472 8.11 -8.11 12.63
C ARG A 472 6.66 -7.96 12.14
N ASN A 473 6.43 -7.45 10.92
CA ASN A 473 5.12 -7.10 10.39
C ASN A 473 4.84 -7.83 9.07
N SER A 474 3.64 -8.35 8.90
CA SER A 474 3.22 -9.02 7.66
C SER A 474 2.91 -8.03 6.54
N LEU A 475 2.35 -6.87 6.87
CA LEU A 475 2.00 -5.79 5.95
C LEU A 475 2.57 -4.48 6.48
N LEU A 476 2.98 -3.56 5.59
CA LEU A 476 3.68 -2.33 5.96
C LEU A 476 3.09 -1.06 5.35
N VAL A 477 2.78 -1.07 4.06
CA VAL A 477 2.37 0.12 3.32
C VAL A 477 0.95 -0.06 2.82
N ALA A 478 0.09 0.89 3.15
CA ALA A 478 -1.29 0.94 2.69
C ALA A 478 -1.71 2.41 2.51
N PRO A 479 -1.76 2.94 1.29
CA PRO A 479 -2.17 4.32 1.02
C PRO A 479 -3.67 4.49 1.28
N MET A 480 -4.03 4.72 2.55
CA MET A 480 -5.41 4.96 2.94
C MET A 480 -5.86 6.38 2.59
N PRO A 481 -7.17 6.63 2.50
CA PRO A 481 -7.71 7.98 2.55
C PRO A 481 -7.31 8.67 3.87
N THR A 482 -6.79 9.89 3.80
CA THR A 482 -6.32 10.61 4.99
C THR A 482 -7.46 11.05 5.92
N ALA A 483 -8.67 11.19 5.38
CA ALA A 483 -9.89 11.55 6.13
C ALA A 483 -9.64 12.74 7.09
N SER A 484 -9.90 12.56 8.38
CA SER A 484 -9.77 13.64 9.37
C SER A 484 -8.34 14.11 9.60
N THR A 485 -7.31 13.29 9.34
CA THR A 485 -5.90 13.69 9.54
C THR A 485 -5.46 14.79 8.56
N ALA A 486 -6.09 14.87 7.37
CA ALA A 486 -5.86 15.96 6.43
C ALA A 486 -6.30 17.35 6.93
N GLN A 487 -7.05 17.39 8.02
CA GLN A 487 -7.49 18.68 8.64
C GLN A 487 -6.47 19.20 9.66
N ILE A 488 -5.47 18.42 10.02
CA ILE A 488 -4.48 18.76 11.04
C ILE A 488 -3.21 19.37 10.41
N LEU A 489 -2.98 19.10 9.12
CA LEU A 489 -1.75 19.48 8.40
C LEU A 489 -2.04 20.47 7.28
#